data_21cd16cbdedc5fd2b00d2e95b86d2b6c
#
_entry.id   21cd16cbdedc5fd2b00d2e95b86d2b6c
#
_cell.length_a   1.000
_cell.length_b   1.000
_cell.length_c   1.000
_cell.angle_alpha   90.00
_cell.angle_beta   90.00
_cell.angle_gamma   90.00
#
_symmetry.space_group_name_H-M   'P 1'
#
loop_
_entity.id
_entity.type
_entity.pdbx_description
1 polymer ?
#
loop_
_entity_poly.entity_id
_entity_poly.type
_entity_poly.pdbx_seq_one_letter_code
_entity_poly.pdbx_strand_id
1 'polypeptide(L)'
;MIESFDVIVVGGGPAGGQTARQLTKAGHKVLLAERYSSFEDNNFSSAGMTLEPLTEFNLPEKVVGRYWKNLVIQCSKDAYTWTSNEAKGVVLDFGRLRQFLADESVENGGKVLMGHRYAKKTLQDDGVLVDFIDSKTSKNIQFKTKLLVDATGPVRKVMYDNKDDQPMMVLGSGIEYLIKVSQEIYDQYKDDLVFFLGHKWALKGYSWIFPMENRILKVGAGKVHIEAKDQDKTNKTTKKLTEKVIKDYLKTDDYEIIDVHGGTLRYSPSIRDTFYKDRVVAVGDAVSTVNPLGGEGIRYAMQSANLACEYIDDFLKTGKNNFKSYRKKWRSKNLLKWQICEVSSKRVYIKYTDEQIENRMRFYHQTADFDEILNALFYFRFRKILLRIFQVYKVKLSYMLSGKKF
;
A
#
# COMPACT_ATOMS: atom_id res chain seq x y z
N MET A 1 29.21 -26.11 5.80
CA MET A 1 29.54 -24.65 5.81
C MET A 1 28.25 -23.84 5.73
N ILE A 2 28.13 -22.74 6.47
CA ILE A 2 26.98 -21.84 6.39
C ILE A 2 27.11 -21.01 5.11
N GLU A 3 26.08 -21.06 4.26
CA GLU A 3 26.06 -20.26 3.02
C GLU A 3 25.98 -18.75 3.36
N SER A 4 26.75 -17.93 2.63
CA SER A 4 26.82 -16.49 2.88
C SER A 4 26.36 -15.68 1.67
N PHE A 5 25.77 -14.52 1.96
CA PHE A 5 25.25 -13.54 1.00
C PHE A 5 25.78 -12.14 1.33
N ASP A 6 25.77 -11.26 0.34
CA ASP A 6 26.02 -9.83 0.62
C ASP A 6 24.83 -9.23 1.33
N VAL A 7 23.62 -9.57 0.87
CA VAL A 7 22.35 -9.10 1.47
C VAL A 7 21.35 -10.25 1.61
N ILE A 8 20.69 -10.32 2.76
CA ILE A 8 19.50 -11.13 2.96
C ILE A 8 18.32 -10.18 3.11
N VAL A 9 17.28 -10.37 2.27
CA VAL A 9 16.03 -9.63 2.31
C VAL A 9 14.95 -10.52 2.90
N VAL A 10 14.31 -10.07 3.97
CA VAL A 10 13.26 -10.81 4.66
C VAL A 10 11.89 -10.23 4.31
N GLY A 11 11.09 -11.00 3.59
CA GLY A 11 9.75 -10.66 3.12
C GLY A 11 9.70 -10.40 1.61
N GLY A 12 8.92 -11.22 0.90
CA GLY A 12 8.73 -11.18 -0.56
C GLY A 12 7.57 -10.28 -1.03
N GLY A 13 7.26 -9.22 -0.26
CA GLY A 13 6.33 -8.18 -0.69
C GLY A 13 6.95 -7.22 -1.73
N PRO A 14 6.20 -6.20 -2.20
CA PRO A 14 6.68 -5.27 -3.23
C PRO A 14 8.03 -4.61 -2.89
N ALA A 15 8.25 -4.20 -1.63
CA ALA A 15 9.52 -3.61 -1.23
C ALA A 15 10.65 -4.62 -1.23
N GLY A 16 10.43 -5.83 -0.69
CA GLY A 16 11.47 -6.86 -0.61
C GLY A 16 11.83 -7.42 -1.97
N GLY A 17 10.84 -7.73 -2.81
CA GLY A 17 11.07 -8.18 -4.18
C GLY A 17 11.81 -7.12 -5.00
N GLN A 18 11.43 -5.85 -4.90
CA GLN A 18 12.12 -4.75 -5.59
C GLN A 18 13.55 -4.54 -5.06
N THR A 19 13.77 -4.69 -3.75
CA THR A 19 15.12 -4.62 -3.16
C THR A 19 16.01 -5.73 -3.71
N ALA A 20 15.53 -6.97 -3.68
CA ALA A 20 16.27 -8.12 -4.20
C ALA A 20 16.59 -7.94 -5.69
N ARG A 21 15.58 -7.56 -6.50
CA ARG A 21 15.71 -7.26 -7.92
C ARG A 21 16.78 -6.21 -8.23
N GLN A 22 16.79 -5.10 -7.50
CA GLN A 22 17.75 -4.02 -7.75
C GLN A 22 19.16 -4.39 -7.33
N LEU A 23 19.33 -5.04 -6.20
CA LEU A 23 20.65 -5.42 -5.70
C LEU A 23 21.28 -6.55 -6.51
N THR A 24 20.48 -7.51 -7.02
CA THR A 24 21.00 -8.54 -7.94
C THR A 24 21.41 -7.94 -9.28
N LYS A 25 20.64 -6.98 -9.83
CA LYS A 25 21.04 -6.20 -11.03
C LYS A 25 22.34 -5.41 -10.82
N ALA A 26 22.62 -4.99 -9.59
CA ALA A 26 23.89 -4.33 -9.23
C ALA A 26 25.06 -5.33 -9.00
N GLY A 27 24.83 -6.64 -9.15
CA GLY A 27 25.85 -7.70 -9.05
C GLY A 27 26.09 -8.24 -7.64
N HIS A 28 25.22 -7.92 -6.67
CA HIS A 28 25.37 -8.45 -5.32
C HIS A 28 24.74 -9.84 -5.15
N LYS A 29 25.35 -10.67 -4.31
CA LYS A 29 24.79 -11.98 -3.93
C LYS A 29 23.66 -11.79 -2.94
N VAL A 30 22.42 -11.96 -3.38
CA VAL A 30 21.21 -11.69 -2.60
C VAL A 30 20.39 -12.96 -2.33
N LEU A 31 19.89 -13.09 -1.10
CA LEU A 31 18.86 -14.05 -0.72
C LEU A 31 17.57 -13.30 -0.39
N LEU A 32 16.48 -13.57 -1.10
CA LEU A 32 15.13 -13.15 -0.76
C LEU A 32 14.41 -14.29 -0.04
N ALA A 33 14.02 -14.10 1.22
CA ALA A 33 13.31 -15.11 2.00
C ALA A 33 11.84 -14.70 2.22
N GLU A 34 10.90 -15.60 1.88
CA GLU A 34 9.46 -15.42 2.07
C GLU A 34 8.89 -16.55 2.92
N ARG A 35 8.01 -16.21 3.87
CA ARG A 35 7.40 -17.16 4.79
C ARG A 35 6.33 -18.06 4.16
N TYR A 36 5.68 -17.57 3.12
CA TYR A 36 4.68 -18.33 2.36
C TYR A 36 5.35 -19.27 1.36
N SER A 37 4.66 -20.37 1.05
CA SER A 37 5.16 -21.37 0.10
C SER A 37 4.96 -20.94 -1.36
N SER A 38 4.03 -20.04 -1.61
CA SER A 38 3.72 -19.47 -2.92
C SER A 38 3.39 -17.99 -2.79
N PHE A 39 3.57 -17.22 -3.85
CA PHE A 39 3.11 -15.83 -3.90
C PHE A 39 1.59 -15.73 -4.10
N GLU A 40 0.91 -16.82 -4.42
CA GLU A 40 -0.54 -16.91 -4.38
C GLU A 40 -1.08 -16.98 -2.94
N ASP A 41 -0.26 -17.51 -2.02
CA ASP A 41 -0.61 -17.50 -0.60
C ASP A 41 -0.66 -16.06 -0.09
N ASN A 42 -1.74 -15.68 0.58
CA ASN A 42 -1.96 -14.32 1.09
C ASN A 42 -1.83 -13.25 -0.01
N ASN A 43 -2.51 -13.45 -1.12
CA ASN A 43 -2.56 -12.55 -2.26
C ASN A 43 -3.48 -11.34 -1.99
N PHE A 44 -3.31 -10.71 -0.80
CA PHE A 44 -4.15 -9.60 -0.34
C PHE A 44 -3.54 -8.25 -0.70
N SER A 45 -4.13 -7.61 -1.68
CA SER A 45 -4.02 -6.17 -1.94
C SER A 45 -5.06 -5.74 -2.96
N SER A 46 -5.77 -4.65 -2.71
CA SER A 46 -6.66 -4.04 -3.71
C SER A 46 -5.88 -3.60 -4.95
N ALA A 47 -4.65 -3.15 -4.78
CA ALA A 47 -3.64 -2.90 -5.82
C ALA A 47 -4.09 -1.98 -6.97
N GLY A 48 -5.09 -1.12 -6.73
CA GLY A 48 -5.49 -0.07 -7.67
C GLY A 48 -4.49 1.07 -7.67
N MET A 49 -4.01 1.47 -8.85
CA MET A 49 -3.05 2.56 -9.01
C MET A 49 -3.15 3.23 -10.37
N THR A 50 -2.44 4.34 -10.55
CA THR A 50 -2.28 5.02 -11.84
C THR A 50 -1.33 4.25 -12.77
N LEU A 51 -1.17 4.69 -14.02
CA LEU A 51 -0.28 4.04 -15.00
C LEU A 51 1.22 4.26 -14.72
N GLU A 52 1.58 5.39 -14.09
CA GLU A 52 2.99 5.79 -13.89
C GLU A 52 3.87 4.69 -13.26
N PRO A 53 3.41 3.91 -12.25
CA PRO A 53 4.21 2.84 -11.68
C PRO A 53 4.61 1.73 -12.64
N LEU A 54 3.83 1.47 -13.70
CA LEU A 54 4.21 0.49 -14.72
C LEU A 54 5.53 0.91 -15.40
N THR A 55 5.64 2.17 -15.77
CA THR A 55 6.85 2.73 -16.40
C THR A 55 7.96 2.95 -15.38
N GLU A 56 7.65 3.53 -14.20
CA GLU A 56 8.62 3.83 -13.15
C GLU A 56 9.43 2.60 -12.73
N PHE A 57 8.76 1.44 -12.64
CA PHE A 57 9.39 0.20 -12.19
C PHE A 57 9.61 -0.83 -13.30
N ASN A 58 9.38 -0.47 -14.57
CA ASN A 58 9.44 -1.40 -15.71
C ASN A 58 8.65 -2.69 -15.42
N LEU A 59 7.37 -2.53 -15.06
CA LEU A 59 6.49 -3.66 -14.81
C LEU A 59 5.89 -4.16 -16.13
N PRO A 60 5.96 -5.46 -16.43
CA PRO A 60 5.42 -6.02 -17.67
C PRO A 60 3.89 -6.16 -17.60
N GLU A 61 3.27 -6.28 -18.75
CA GLU A 61 1.83 -6.47 -18.90
C GLU A 61 1.29 -7.66 -18.07
N LYS A 62 2.06 -8.73 -17.93
CA LYS A 62 1.65 -9.93 -17.19
C LYS A 62 1.30 -9.68 -15.72
N VAL A 63 1.71 -8.55 -15.11
CA VAL A 63 1.35 -8.20 -13.74
C VAL A 63 0.07 -7.38 -13.64
N VAL A 64 -0.50 -6.95 -14.78
CA VAL A 64 -1.74 -6.19 -14.83
C VAL A 64 -2.92 -7.16 -14.71
N GLY A 65 -3.78 -6.93 -13.75
CA GLY A 65 -5.04 -7.65 -13.61
C GLY A 65 -6.18 -6.99 -14.40
N ARG A 66 -6.21 -5.66 -14.48
CA ARG A 66 -7.15 -4.91 -15.29
C ARG A 66 -6.74 -3.44 -15.42
N TYR A 67 -6.98 -2.86 -16.60
CA TYR A 67 -6.96 -1.41 -16.79
C TYR A 67 -8.29 -0.80 -16.40
N TRP A 68 -8.29 0.37 -15.79
CA TRP A 68 -9.49 1.13 -15.50
C TRP A 68 -9.43 2.52 -16.16
N LYS A 69 -10.60 3.06 -16.52
CA LYS A 69 -10.76 4.34 -17.21
C LYS A 69 -11.45 5.38 -16.37
N ASN A 70 -12.37 4.95 -15.52
CA ASN A 70 -13.24 5.83 -14.75
C ASN A 70 -12.86 5.75 -13.26
N LEU A 71 -12.93 6.90 -12.60
CA LEU A 71 -12.85 6.98 -11.14
C LEU A 71 -14.25 7.33 -10.63
N VAL A 72 -14.79 6.48 -9.77
CA VAL A 72 -16.10 6.68 -9.16
C VAL A 72 -15.93 6.83 -7.65
N ILE A 73 -16.47 7.90 -7.09
CA ILE A 73 -16.56 8.10 -5.65
C ILE A 73 -18.04 8.07 -5.27
N GLN A 74 -18.51 6.95 -4.74
CA GLN A 74 -19.85 6.78 -4.22
C GLN A 74 -19.92 7.32 -2.80
N CYS A 75 -20.67 8.38 -2.61
CA CYS A 75 -20.99 8.90 -1.29
C CYS A 75 -22.30 8.28 -0.75
N SER A 76 -22.81 8.79 0.35
CA SER A 76 -24.02 8.21 0.98
C SER A 76 -25.27 8.38 0.14
N LYS A 77 -25.37 9.42 -0.69
CA LYS A 77 -26.50 9.71 -1.59
C LYS A 77 -26.09 9.56 -3.04
N ASP A 78 -25.14 10.36 -3.50
CA ASP A 78 -24.77 10.52 -4.91
C ASP A 78 -23.43 9.84 -5.23
N ALA A 79 -23.26 9.49 -6.52
CA ALA A 79 -21.99 9.07 -7.09
C ALA A 79 -21.37 10.22 -7.90
N TYR A 80 -20.07 10.39 -7.79
CA TYR A 80 -19.29 11.38 -8.51
C TYR A 80 -18.30 10.65 -9.40
N THR A 81 -18.45 10.79 -10.72
CA THR A 81 -17.68 10.02 -11.70
C THR A 81 -16.85 10.93 -12.59
N TRP A 82 -15.56 10.64 -12.69
CA TRP A 82 -14.66 11.20 -13.69
C TRP A 82 -14.39 10.12 -14.74
N THR A 83 -14.66 10.42 -16.01
CA THR A 83 -14.59 9.47 -17.12
C THR A 83 -13.48 9.80 -18.09
N SER A 84 -12.93 8.75 -18.73
CA SER A 84 -11.95 8.88 -19.81
C SER A 84 -12.16 7.80 -20.86
N ASN A 85 -11.84 8.11 -22.11
CA ASN A 85 -11.79 7.13 -23.19
C ASN A 85 -10.53 6.26 -23.13
N GLU A 86 -9.47 6.75 -22.45
CA GLU A 86 -8.20 6.07 -22.29
C GLU A 86 -8.05 5.52 -20.88
N ALA A 87 -7.22 4.49 -20.71
CA ALA A 87 -6.89 3.97 -19.41
C ALA A 87 -6.21 5.04 -18.55
N LYS A 88 -6.64 5.21 -17.32
CA LYS A 88 -6.08 6.13 -16.32
C LYS A 88 -5.27 5.41 -15.24
N GLY A 89 -5.42 4.10 -15.17
CA GLY A 89 -4.64 3.29 -14.24
C GLY A 89 -4.90 1.81 -14.40
N VAL A 90 -4.39 1.06 -13.44
CA VAL A 90 -4.43 -0.40 -13.40
C VAL A 90 -4.85 -0.89 -12.02
N VAL A 91 -5.44 -2.06 -12.00
CA VAL A 91 -5.48 -2.94 -10.83
C VAL A 91 -4.47 -4.05 -11.07
N LEU A 92 -3.44 -4.14 -10.24
CA LEU A 92 -2.43 -5.19 -10.41
C LEU A 92 -2.92 -6.52 -9.84
N ASP A 93 -2.44 -7.60 -10.45
CA ASP A 93 -2.43 -8.90 -9.84
C ASP A 93 -1.25 -8.96 -8.85
N PHE A 94 -1.56 -9.00 -7.57
CA PHE A 94 -0.56 -8.86 -6.52
C PHE A 94 0.35 -10.08 -6.39
N GLY A 95 -0.16 -11.28 -6.68
CA GLY A 95 0.62 -12.50 -6.76
C GLY A 95 1.61 -12.45 -7.91
N ARG A 96 1.12 -12.12 -9.12
CA ARG A 96 1.96 -11.99 -10.33
C ARG A 96 3.02 -10.88 -10.19
N LEU A 97 2.71 -9.77 -9.53
CA LEU A 97 3.70 -8.73 -9.25
C LEU A 97 4.84 -9.26 -8.38
N ARG A 98 4.51 -9.94 -7.27
CA ARG A 98 5.54 -10.49 -6.36
C ARG A 98 6.37 -11.56 -7.04
N GLN A 99 5.72 -12.46 -7.80
CA GLN A 99 6.40 -13.48 -8.59
C GLN A 99 7.37 -12.85 -9.60
N PHE A 100 6.92 -11.85 -10.36
CA PHE A 100 7.76 -11.15 -11.32
C PHE A 100 9.01 -10.54 -10.68
N LEU A 101 8.86 -9.87 -9.54
CA LEU A 101 10.00 -9.25 -8.84
C LEU A 101 10.99 -10.31 -8.33
N ALA A 102 10.50 -11.45 -7.89
CA ALA A 102 11.31 -12.57 -7.46
C ALA A 102 12.03 -13.26 -8.64
N ASP A 103 11.33 -13.50 -9.74
CA ASP A 103 11.88 -14.10 -10.96
C ASP A 103 13.03 -13.26 -11.51
N GLU A 104 12.85 -11.93 -11.64
CA GLU A 104 13.91 -11.02 -12.07
C GLU A 104 15.12 -11.03 -11.12
N SER A 105 14.90 -11.24 -9.83
CA SER A 105 16.01 -11.41 -8.89
C SER A 105 16.79 -12.71 -9.17
N VAL A 106 16.09 -13.80 -9.46
CA VAL A 106 16.71 -15.10 -9.79
C VAL A 106 17.45 -15.03 -11.13
N GLU A 107 16.85 -14.42 -12.15
CA GLU A 107 17.46 -14.22 -13.47
C GLU A 107 18.78 -13.43 -13.40
N ASN A 108 18.91 -12.56 -12.40
CA ASN A 108 20.13 -11.80 -12.13
C ASN A 108 21.04 -12.46 -11.08
N GLY A 109 20.90 -13.78 -10.82
CA GLY A 109 21.79 -14.58 -9.97
C GLY A 109 21.45 -14.54 -8.47
N GLY A 110 20.29 -14.00 -8.08
CA GLY A 110 19.79 -14.05 -6.71
C GLY A 110 19.20 -15.42 -6.37
N LYS A 111 18.98 -15.65 -5.09
CA LYS A 111 18.32 -16.84 -4.55
C LYS A 111 17.01 -16.44 -3.88
N VAL A 112 15.95 -17.20 -4.15
CA VAL A 112 14.65 -17.03 -3.50
C VAL A 112 14.36 -18.24 -2.63
N LEU A 113 14.00 -18.01 -1.38
CA LEU A 113 13.74 -19.04 -0.38
C LEU A 113 12.28 -18.91 0.09
N MET A 114 11.38 -19.67 -0.56
CA MET A 114 9.95 -19.70 -0.22
C MET A 114 9.68 -20.63 0.96
N GLY A 115 8.60 -20.38 1.69
CA GLY A 115 8.16 -21.22 2.82
C GLY A 115 9.07 -21.12 4.06
N HIS A 116 9.89 -20.08 4.17
CA HIS A 116 10.84 -19.92 5.25
C HIS A 116 10.58 -18.66 6.08
N ARG A 117 10.20 -18.86 7.31
CA ARG A 117 9.87 -17.80 8.26
C ARG A 117 11.12 -17.37 9.02
N TYR A 118 11.42 -16.07 8.98
CA TYR A 118 12.46 -15.48 9.83
C TYR A 118 12.22 -15.78 11.31
N ALA A 119 13.24 -16.25 12.00
CA ALA A 119 13.20 -16.56 13.44
C ALA A 119 13.92 -15.51 14.27
N LYS A 120 15.22 -15.36 14.04
CA LYS A 120 16.07 -14.41 14.75
C LYS A 120 17.30 -14.01 13.95
N LYS A 121 17.98 -12.97 14.42
CA LYS A 121 19.31 -12.55 13.97
C LYS A 121 20.31 -12.58 15.13
N THR A 122 21.56 -12.84 14.82
CA THR A 122 22.68 -12.74 15.75
C THR A 122 23.76 -11.91 15.09
N LEU A 123 24.09 -10.78 15.71
CA LEU A 123 25.14 -9.89 15.21
C LEU A 123 26.50 -10.55 15.40
N GLN A 124 27.36 -10.38 14.41
CA GLN A 124 28.76 -10.82 14.42
C GLN A 124 29.65 -9.63 14.02
N ASP A 125 30.94 -9.70 14.28
CA ASP A 125 31.87 -8.60 13.96
C ASP A 125 31.87 -8.25 12.48
N ASP A 126 31.78 -9.27 11.61
CA ASP A 126 31.84 -9.16 10.15
C ASP A 126 30.47 -9.28 9.43
N GLY A 127 29.36 -9.40 10.18
CA GLY A 127 28.04 -9.55 9.55
C GLY A 127 26.92 -9.92 10.51
N VAL A 128 25.94 -10.62 9.99
CA VAL A 128 24.76 -11.08 10.70
C VAL A 128 24.52 -12.55 10.39
N LEU A 129 24.36 -13.38 11.41
CA LEU A 129 23.84 -14.73 11.26
C LEU A 129 22.33 -14.68 11.37
N VAL A 130 21.63 -15.28 10.42
CA VAL A 130 20.17 -15.22 10.30
C VAL A 130 19.59 -16.62 10.34
N ASP A 131 18.67 -16.85 11.25
CA ASP A 131 17.95 -18.12 11.40
C ASP A 131 16.57 -18.04 10.73
N PHE A 132 16.26 -19.03 9.92
CA PHE A 132 14.95 -19.24 9.34
C PHE A 132 14.40 -20.60 9.76
N ILE A 133 13.08 -20.70 9.87
CA ILE A 133 12.36 -21.94 10.10
C ILE A 133 11.62 -22.30 8.83
N ASP A 134 11.93 -23.46 8.28
CA ASP A 134 11.15 -24.07 7.19
C ASP A 134 9.74 -24.39 7.69
N SER A 135 8.73 -23.83 7.04
CA SER A 135 7.33 -23.94 7.46
C SER A 135 6.76 -25.35 7.30
N LYS A 136 7.36 -26.19 6.43
CA LYS A 136 6.93 -27.58 6.20
C LYS A 136 7.55 -28.55 7.19
N THR A 137 8.86 -28.41 7.43
CA THR A 137 9.63 -29.38 8.22
C THR A 137 9.92 -28.91 9.64
N SER A 138 9.63 -27.64 9.95
CA SER A 138 10.00 -26.96 11.20
C SER A 138 11.51 -26.98 11.50
N LYS A 139 12.34 -27.32 10.53
CA LYS A 139 13.80 -27.31 10.68
C LYS A 139 14.34 -25.90 10.64
N ASN A 140 15.34 -25.66 11.49
CA ASN A 140 16.09 -24.39 11.46
C ASN A 140 17.19 -24.48 10.39
N ILE A 141 17.30 -23.41 9.61
CA ILE A 141 18.35 -23.22 8.60
C ILE A 141 19.01 -21.86 8.84
N GLN A 142 20.32 -21.81 8.69
CA GLN A 142 21.10 -20.60 8.95
C GLN A 142 21.82 -20.11 7.71
N PHE A 143 21.85 -18.80 7.57
CA PHE A 143 22.63 -18.09 6.55
C PHE A 143 23.39 -16.93 7.19
N LYS A 144 24.52 -16.54 6.56
CA LYS A 144 25.31 -15.37 6.96
C LYS A 144 25.14 -14.25 5.94
N THR A 145 25.12 -13.00 6.40
CA THR A 145 25.03 -11.85 5.50
C THR A 145 25.85 -10.66 6.05
N LYS A 146 26.30 -9.78 5.15
CA LYS A 146 26.92 -8.50 5.52
C LYS A 146 25.87 -7.50 6.00
N LEU A 147 24.68 -7.53 5.39
CA LEU A 147 23.56 -6.64 5.67
C LEU A 147 22.22 -7.39 5.57
N LEU A 148 21.31 -7.09 6.49
CA LEU A 148 19.96 -7.67 6.55
C LEU A 148 18.94 -6.59 6.20
N VAL A 149 17.95 -6.91 5.38
CA VAL A 149 16.87 -5.99 5.03
C VAL A 149 15.55 -6.46 5.63
N ASP A 150 14.94 -5.59 6.44
CA ASP A 150 13.57 -5.77 6.93
C ASP A 150 12.56 -5.29 5.88
N ALA A 151 12.00 -6.21 5.13
CA ALA A 151 10.88 -6.02 4.21
C ALA A 151 9.62 -6.77 4.70
N THR A 152 9.51 -7.02 6.02
CA THR A 152 8.39 -7.78 6.61
C THR A 152 7.10 -6.95 6.73
N GLY A 153 7.08 -5.77 6.14
CA GLY A 153 5.91 -4.91 6.07
C GLY A 153 5.47 -4.39 7.46
N PRO A 154 4.17 -4.33 7.73
CA PRO A 154 3.64 -3.70 8.95
C PRO A 154 4.05 -4.41 10.24
N VAL A 155 4.60 -5.63 10.15
CA VAL A 155 5.04 -6.42 11.32
C VAL A 155 6.39 -5.94 11.85
N ARG A 156 7.31 -5.44 11.00
CA ARG A 156 8.66 -4.96 11.35
C ARG A 156 9.48 -6.00 12.12
N LYS A 157 9.39 -7.26 11.71
CA LYS A 157 9.84 -8.39 12.51
C LYS A 157 11.36 -8.47 12.67
N VAL A 158 12.12 -7.88 11.74
CA VAL A 158 13.59 -7.96 11.73
C VAL A 158 14.19 -6.75 12.45
N MET A 159 13.61 -5.56 12.26
CA MET A 159 14.12 -4.31 12.84
C MET A 159 14.00 -4.29 14.37
N TYR A 160 12.90 -4.85 14.90
CA TYR A 160 12.61 -4.80 16.34
C TYR A 160 12.51 -6.20 16.91
N ASP A 161 13.38 -6.52 17.87
CA ASP A 161 13.34 -7.78 18.59
C ASP A 161 12.16 -7.83 19.56
N ASN A 162 11.83 -6.69 20.20
CA ASN A 162 10.66 -6.52 21.05
C ASN A 162 9.64 -5.58 20.40
N LYS A 163 8.35 -5.88 20.58
CA LYS A 163 7.28 -5.02 20.08
C LYS A 163 7.24 -3.65 20.74
N ASP A 164 7.65 -3.58 21.98
CA ASP A 164 7.66 -2.34 22.78
C ASP A 164 8.70 -1.34 22.31
N ASP A 165 9.72 -1.78 21.55
CA ASP A 165 10.72 -0.90 20.93
C ASP A 165 10.17 -0.22 19.66
N GLN A 166 9.01 -0.64 19.15
CA GLN A 166 8.39 -0.02 18.00
C GLN A 166 7.87 1.38 18.34
N PRO A 167 7.93 2.33 17.40
CA PRO A 167 7.29 3.62 17.61
C PRO A 167 5.77 3.45 17.74
N MET A 168 5.10 4.46 18.33
CA MET A 168 3.63 4.48 18.35
C MET A 168 3.07 4.29 16.93
N MET A 169 2.11 3.38 16.79
CA MET A 169 1.50 3.01 15.53
C MET A 169 0.02 3.38 15.47
N VAL A 170 -0.42 3.87 14.33
CA VAL A 170 -1.83 3.85 13.93
C VAL A 170 -2.10 2.54 13.22
N LEU A 171 -3.19 1.90 13.59
CA LEU A 171 -3.62 0.61 13.04
C LEU A 171 -4.77 0.81 12.05
N GLY A 172 -4.78 0.02 11.00
CA GLY A 172 -5.91 -0.18 10.12
C GLY A 172 -6.14 -1.66 9.89
N SER A 173 -7.35 -2.03 9.57
CA SER A 173 -7.70 -3.39 9.15
C SER A 173 -8.62 -3.34 7.95
N GLY A 174 -8.49 -4.30 7.06
CA GLY A 174 -9.34 -4.45 5.89
C GLY A 174 -9.66 -5.90 5.61
N ILE A 175 -10.75 -6.11 4.89
CA ILE A 175 -11.13 -7.37 4.30
C ILE A 175 -11.47 -7.12 2.83
N GLU A 176 -11.14 -8.07 1.97
CA GLU A 176 -11.44 -8.05 0.56
C GLU A 176 -11.96 -9.41 0.13
N TYR A 177 -13.01 -9.40 -0.64
CA TYR A 177 -13.57 -10.56 -1.31
C TYR A 177 -13.20 -10.49 -2.78
N LEU A 178 -12.60 -11.55 -3.31
CA LEU A 178 -12.54 -11.79 -4.74
C LEU A 178 -13.81 -12.52 -5.13
N ILE A 179 -14.68 -11.85 -5.86
CA ILE A 179 -15.94 -12.42 -6.31
C ILE A 179 -15.98 -12.51 -7.84
N LYS A 180 -16.48 -13.62 -8.35
CA LYS A 180 -16.80 -13.77 -9.77
C LYS A 180 -18.27 -13.50 -9.96
N VAL A 181 -18.59 -12.57 -10.84
CA VAL A 181 -19.95 -12.09 -11.08
C VAL A 181 -20.44 -12.49 -12.48
N SER A 182 -21.73 -12.28 -12.77
CA SER A 182 -22.27 -12.43 -14.11
C SER A 182 -21.60 -11.46 -15.10
N GLN A 183 -21.67 -11.77 -16.40
CA GLN A 183 -21.10 -10.88 -17.43
C GLN A 183 -21.78 -9.50 -17.43
N GLU A 184 -23.08 -9.47 -17.18
CA GLU A 184 -23.86 -8.23 -17.13
C GLU A 184 -23.38 -7.29 -16.02
N ILE A 185 -23.16 -7.81 -14.80
CA ILE A 185 -22.63 -7.03 -13.69
C ILE A 185 -21.20 -6.61 -13.99
N TYR A 186 -20.38 -7.53 -14.49
CA TYR A 186 -18.99 -7.22 -14.82
C TYR A 186 -18.87 -6.07 -15.82
N ASP A 187 -19.69 -6.08 -16.87
CA ASP A 187 -19.68 -5.05 -17.92
C ASP A 187 -20.02 -3.66 -17.40
N GLN A 188 -20.76 -3.55 -16.29
CA GLN A 188 -21.05 -2.28 -15.63
C GLN A 188 -19.85 -1.71 -14.87
N TYR A 189 -18.94 -2.55 -14.35
CA TYR A 189 -17.85 -2.13 -13.46
C TYR A 189 -16.44 -2.38 -13.98
N LYS A 190 -16.29 -3.05 -15.12
CA LYS A 190 -14.98 -3.49 -15.65
C LYS A 190 -14.00 -2.37 -15.96
N ASP A 191 -14.48 -1.14 -16.14
CA ASP A 191 -13.68 0.04 -16.45
C ASP A 191 -13.63 1.04 -15.29
N ASP A 192 -14.26 0.72 -14.14
CA ASP A 192 -14.47 1.63 -13.03
C ASP A 192 -13.59 1.28 -11.81
N LEU A 193 -12.85 2.25 -11.31
CA LEU A 193 -12.24 2.17 -9.99
C LEU A 193 -13.18 2.86 -8.99
N VAL A 194 -13.93 2.08 -8.20
CA VAL A 194 -14.99 2.61 -7.33
C VAL A 194 -14.51 2.68 -5.88
N PHE A 195 -14.61 3.86 -5.29
CA PHE A 195 -14.43 4.09 -3.86
C PHE A 195 -15.73 4.51 -3.20
N PHE A 196 -15.97 4.03 -2.00
CA PHE A 196 -17.14 4.38 -1.20
C PHE A 196 -16.72 5.19 0.01
N LEU A 197 -17.29 6.38 0.15
CA LEU A 197 -17.04 7.29 1.27
C LEU A 197 -18.35 7.57 2.04
N GLY A 198 -18.20 7.85 3.32
CA GLY A 198 -19.31 8.13 4.22
C GLY A 198 -19.71 6.94 5.09
N HIS A 199 -20.40 7.24 6.19
CA HIS A 199 -20.71 6.25 7.23
C HIS A 199 -21.70 5.17 6.78
N LYS A 200 -22.50 5.48 5.73
CA LYS A 200 -23.38 4.48 5.10
C LYS A 200 -22.59 3.29 4.55
N TRP A 201 -21.40 3.53 3.97
CA TRP A 201 -20.61 2.54 3.24
C TRP A 201 -19.36 2.10 3.97
N ALA A 202 -18.81 2.98 4.81
CA ALA A 202 -17.56 2.70 5.52
C ALA A 202 -17.51 3.47 6.85
N LEU A 203 -17.51 2.77 7.96
CA LEU A 203 -17.34 3.37 9.28
C LEU A 203 -15.84 3.52 9.57
N LYS A 204 -15.36 4.77 9.67
CA LYS A 204 -13.96 5.13 9.95
C LYS A 204 -12.96 4.67 8.88
N GLY A 205 -13.37 4.72 7.61
CA GLY A 205 -12.52 4.30 6.50
C GLY A 205 -13.22 4.46 5.15
N TYR A 206 -12.97 3.51 4.26
CA TYR A 206 -13.64 3.45 2.95
C TYR A 206 -13.82 2.00 2.48
N SER A 207 -14.77 1.80 1.57
CA SER A 207 -14.96 0.54 0.86
C SER A 207 -14.62 0.71 -0.61
N TRP A 208 -14.47 -0.37 -1.35
CA TRP A 208 -14.09 -0.33 -2.76
C TRP A 208 -14.67 -1.46 -3.58
N ILE A 209 -14.77 -1.22 -4.91
CA ILE A 209 -14.92 -2.23 -5.95
C ILE A 209 -13.86 -1.95 -7.01
N PHE A 210 -12.94 -2.90 -7.23
CA PHE A 210 -11.89 -2.79 -8.23
C PHE A 210 -11.96 -3.98 -9.18
N PRO A 211 -12.00 -3.75 -10.51
CA PRO A 211 -12.12 -4.82 -11.49
C PRO A 211 -10.82 -5.58 -11.68
N MET A 212 -10.96 -6.87 -11.94
CA MET A 212 -9.90 -7.76 -12.40
C MET A 212 -10.35 -8.42 -13.71
N GLU A 213 -9.47 -9.20 -14.34
CA GLU A 213 -9.83 -10.05 -15.48
C GLU A 213 -10.84 -11.14 -15.09
N ASN A 214 -11.39 -11.84 -16.09
CA ASN A 214 -12.22 -13.04 -15.93
C ASN A 214 -13.49 -12.84 -15.09
N ARG A 215 -14.13 -11.69 -15.20
CA ARG A 215 -15.36 -11.31 -14.45
C ARG A 215 -15.16 -11.28 -12.93
N ILE A 216 -13.93 -11.05 -12.48
CA ILE A 216 -13.62 -10.94 -11.06
C ILE A 216 -13.67 -9.48 -10.64
N LEU A 217 -14.31 -9.24 -9.49
CA LEU A 217 -14.29 -7.96 -8.79
C LEU A 217 -13.64 -8.16 -7.42
N LYS A 218 -12.76 -7.26 -7.05
CA LYS A 218 -12.25 -7.09 -5.69
C LYS A 218 -13.19 -6.17 -4.95
N VAL A 219 -13.95 -6.69 -3.99
CA VAL A 219 -14.88 -5.91 -3.17
C VAL A 219 -14.39 -5.92 -1.74
N GLY A 220 -14.16 -4.75 -1.16
CA GLY A 220 -13.61 -4.71 0.16
C GLY A 220 -13.99 -3.49 0.98
N ALA A 221 -13.65 -3.54 2.26
CA ALA A 221 -13.79 -2.46 3.21
C ALA A 221 -12.59 -2.40 4.14
N GLY A 222 -12.13 -1.17 4.41
CA GLY A 222 -11.08 -0.89 5.36
C GLY A 222 -11.50 0.12 6.41
N LYS A 223 -10.97 -0.01 7.63
CA LYS A 223 -11.15 0.96 8.71
C LYS A 223 -9.84 1.30 9.41
N VAL A 224 -9.75 2.50 9.95
CA VAL A 224 -8.60 2.98 10.72
C VAL A 224 -8.96 3.00 12.20
N HIS A 225 -8.06 2.50 13.06
CA HIS A 225 -8.20 2.47 14.51
C HIS A 225 -7.39 3.63 15.09
N ILE A 226 -8.02 4.79 15.29
CA ILE A 226 -7.30 6.01 15.73
C ILE A 226 -7.30 6.16 17.24
N GLU A 227 -8.24 5.53 17.95
CA GLU A 227 -8.33 5.60 19.41
C GLU A 227 -8.13 4.21 20.03
N ALA A 228 -7.36 4.16 21.13
CA ALA A 228 -7.14 2.92 21.87
C ALA A 228 -8.45 2.29 22.42
N LYS A 229 -9.50 3.11 22.60
CA LYS A 229 -10.85 2.69 23.00
C LYS A 229 -11.66 2.10 21.84
N ASP A 230 -11.25 2.33 20.59
CA ASP A 230 -11.87 1.75 19.38
C ASP A 230 -11.44 0.30 19.13
N GLN A 231 -11.10 -0.42 20.16
CA GLN A 231 -11.00 -1.87 20.11
C GLN A 231 -12.41 -2.49 19.96
N ASP A 232 -13.09 -2.11 18.87
CA ASP A 232 -14.11 -2.98 18.34
C ASP A 232 -13.37 -4.25 17.86
N LYS A 233 -13.26 -5.18 18.81
CA LYS A 233 -12.58 -6.48 18.64
C LYS A 233 -13.22 -7.35 17.56
N THR A 234 -14.26 -6.84 16.90
CA THR A 234 -14.99 -7.58 15.88
C THR A 234 -14.63 -7.07 14.49
N ASN A 235 -13.80 -7.84 13.77
CA ASN A 235 -13.69 -7.77 12.31
C ASN A 235 -15.06 -7.93 11.61
N LYS A 236 -16.12 -8.18 12.38
CA LYS A 236 -17.52 -8.22 11.96
C LYS A 236 -17.96 -6.96 11.23
N THR A 237 -17.36 -5.79 11.57
CA THR A 237 -17.76 -4.53 10.95
C THR A 237 -17.27 -4.41 9.51
N THR A 238 -15.99 -4.70 9.23
CA THR A 238 -15.46 -4.64 7.85
C THR A 238 -16.08 -5.70 6.95
N LYS A 239 -16.27 -6.92 7.46
CA LYS A 239 -16.99 -7.98 6.76
C LYS A 239 -18.41 -7.56 6.37
N LYS A 240 -19.19 -7.06 7.35
CA LYS A 240 -20.56 -6.57 7.11
C LYS A 240 -20.61 -5.41 6.11
N LEU A 241 -19.60 -4.52 6.12
CA LEU A 241 -19.53 -3.42 5.15
C LEU A 241 -19.22 -3.93 3.74
N THR A 242 -18.35 -4.92 3.59
CA THR A 242 -18.07 -5.56 2.30
C THR A 242 -19.32 -6.26 1.76
N GLU A 243 -19.99 -7.07 2.60
CA GLU A 243 -21.24 -7.75 2.24
C GLU A 243 -22.35 -6.74 1.90
N LYS A 244 -22.40 -5.60 2.60
CA LYS A 244 -23.33 -4.51 2.29
C LYS A 244 -23.04 -3.89 0.92
N VAL A 245 -21.80 -3.68 0.53
CA VAL A 245 -21.44 -3.19 -0.81
C VAL A 245 -21.92 -4.17 -1.87
N ILE A 246 -21.72 -5.46 -1.69
CA ILE A 246 -22.20 -6.47 -2.63
C ILE A 246 -23.73 -6.44 -2.72
N LYS A 247 -24.42 -6.50 -1.60
CA LYS A 247 -25.89 -6.60 -1.58
C LYS A 247 -26.59 -5.32 -2.00
N ASP A 248 -26.17 -4.17 -1.45
CA ASP A 248 -26.92 -2.92 -1.59
C ASP A 248 -26.49 -2.11 -2.83
N TYR A 249 -25.25 -2.29 -3.30
CA TYR A 249 -24.70 -1.55 -4.43
C TYR A 249 -24.62 -2.39 -5.71
N LEU A 250 -23.98 -3.56 -5.68
CA LEU A 250 -24.00 -4.48 -6.83
C LEU A 250 -25.38 -5.10 -7.05
N LYS A 251 -26.20 -5.16 -6.00
CA LYS A 251 -27.58 -5.67 -6.02
C LYS A 251 -27.67 -7.08 -6.60
N THR A 252 -26.75 -7.92 -6.23
CA THR A 252 -26.72 -9.31 -6.70
C THR A 252 -26.52 -10.28 -5.54
N ASP A 253 -27.19 -11.41 -5.63
CA ASP A 253 -26.93 -12.60 -4.81
C ASP A 253 -26.29 -13.72 -5.66
N ASP A 254 -26.17 -13.51 -6.99
CA ASP A 254 -25.53 -14.44 -7.94
C ASP A 254 -24.07 -14.07 -8.14
N TYR A 255 -23.22 -14.56 -7.24
CA TYR A 255 -21.77 -14.43 -7.33
C TYR A 255 -21.07 -15.62 -6.65
N GLU A 256 -19.91 -15.98 -7.17
CA GLU A 256 -19.02 -16.98 -6.58
C GLU A 256 -17.92 -16.30 -5.79
N ILE A 257 -17.72 -16.67 -4.54
CA ILE A 257 -16.57 -16.23 -3.76
C ILE A 257 -15.35 -17.06 -4.14
N ILE A 258 -14.39 -16.45 -4.84
CA ILE A 258 -13.14 -17.10 -5.23
C ILE A 258 -12.20 -17.15 -4.04
N ASP A 259 -12.07 -16.03 -3.31
CA ASP A 259 -11.21 -15.95 -2.14
C ASP A 259 -11.64 -14.81 -1.22
N VAL A 260 -11.23 -14.90 0.05
CA VAL A 260 -11.45 -13.88 1.08
C VAL A 260 -10.15 -13.63 1.81
N HIS A 261 -9.66 -12.42 1.70
CA HIS A 261 -8.44 -12.01 2.38
C HIS A 261 -8.70 -10.95 3.45
N GLY A 262 -7.86 -10.93 4.46
CA GLY A 262 -7.84 -9.87 5.45
C GLY A 262 -6.42 -9.44 5.74
N GLY A 263 -6.24 -8.14 5.98
CA GLY A 263 -4.95 -7.58 6.28
C GLY A 263 -5.00 -6.48 7.34
N THR A 264 -3.83 -6.24 7.93
CA THR A 264 -3.61 -5.11 8.83
C THR A 264 -2.63 -4.14 8.20
N LEU A 265 -2.97 -2.87 8.29
CA LEU A 265 -2.12 -1.75 7.92
C LEU A 265 -1.61 -1.12 9.22
N ARG A 266 -0.34 -0.76 9.25
CA ARG A 266 0.26 -0.09 10.42
C ARG A 266 1.25 0.95 9.93
N TYR A 267 1.11 2.18 10.41
CA TYR A 267 2.07 3.22 10.14
C TYR A 267 2.39 4.04 11.39
N SER A 268 3.61 4.51 11.45
CA SER A 268 4.08 5.44 12.49
C SER A 268 3.75 6.86 12.06
N PRO A 269 2.97 7.63 12.84
CA PRO A 269 2.69 9.02 12.51
C PRO A 269 3.97 9.82 12.27
N SER A 270 3.93 10.63 11.20
CA SER A 270 5.08 11.44 10.78
C SER A 270 6.35 10.65 10.46
N ILE A 271 6.22 9.37 10.08
CA ILE A 271 7.34 8.51 9.66
C ILE A 271 8.45 8.50 10.72
N ARG A 272 8.13 8.06 11.95
CA ARG A 272 9.08 8.01 13.07
C ARG A 272 9.88 6.71 13.15
N ASP A 273 9.64 5.79 12.21
CA ASP A 273 10.28 4.47 12.15
C ASP A 273 11.83 4.55 12.17
N THR A 274 12.43 3.45 12.59
CA THR A 274 13.88 3.22 12.48
C THR A 274 14.17 2.67 11.09
N PHE A 275 15.00 3.38 10.33
CA PHE A 275 15.37 3.03 8.95
C PHE A 275 16.62 2.15 8.89
N TYR A 276 17.48 2.28 9.88
CA TYR A 276 18.70 1.49 10.00
C TYR A 276 19.11 1.34 11.47
N LYS A 277 19.46 0.14 11.86
CA LYS A 277 20.05 -0.19 13.16
C LYS A 277 20.78 -1.54 13.05
N ASP A 278 21.97 -1.63 13.61
CA ASP A 278 22.70 -2.91 13.82
C ASP A 278 22.74 -3.81 12.57
N ARG A 279 23.23 -3.27 11.44
CA ARG A 279 23.27 -3.94 10.11
C ARG A 279 21.91 -4.35 9.57
N VAL A 280 20.81 -3.79 10.07
CA VAL A 280 19.47 -3.97 9.52
C VAL A 280 19.01 -2.69 8.87
N VAL A 281 18.59 -2.75 7.59
CA VAL A 281 17.92 -1.67 6.85
C VAL A 281 16.47 -2.01 6.68
N ALA A 282 15.54 -1.11 6.97
CA ALA A 282 14.12 -1.33 6.78
C ALA A 282 13.61 -0.63 5.51
N VAL A 283 12.69 -1.28 4.79
CA VAL A 283 12.07 -0.80 3.54
C VAL A 283 10.56 -1.07 3.54
N GLY A 284 9.84 -0.36 2.69
CA GLY A 284 8.40 -0.54 2.55
C GLY A 284 7.64 -0.18 3.83
N ASP A 285 6.61 -0.93 4.14
CA ASP A 285 5.78 -0.64 5.32
C ASP A 285 6.51 -0.88 6.65
N ALA A 286 7.69 -1.48 6.63
CA ALA A 286 8.56 -1.50 7.79
C ALA A 286 9.08 -0.09 8.16
N VAL A 287 8.97 0.89 7.25
CA VAL A 287 9.22 2.33 7.50
C VAL A 287 8.03 3.20 7.12
N SER A 288 6.80 2.67 7.26
CA SER A 288 5.55 3.42 7.10
C SER A 288 5.40 4.08 5.73
N THR A 289 5.64 3.31 4.66
CA THR A 289 5.49 3.82 3.28
C THR A 289 4.03 3.93 2.83
N VAL A 290 3.12 3.16 3.45
CA VAL A 290 1.69 3.24 3.14
C VAL A 290 1.13 4.62 3.45
N ASN A 291 0.37 5.17 2.50
CA ASN A 291 -0.25 6.49 2.67
C ASN A 291 -1.42 6.45 3.66
N PRO A 292 -1.46 7.35 4.65
CA PRO A 292 -2.50 7.36 5.69
C PRO A 292 -3.92 7.70 5.20
N LEU A 293 -4.07 8.31 4.03
CA LEU A 293 -5.38 8.69 3.48
C LEU A 293 -5.89 7.64 2.50
N GLY A 294 -5.12 7.32 1.47
CA GLY A 294 -5.56 6.43 0.40
C GLY A 294 -5.23 4.96 0.62
N GLY A 295 -4.42 4.62 1.63
CA GLY A 295 -3.95 3.25 1.83
C GLY A 295 -3.01 2.75 0.72
N GLU A 296 -2.59 3.61 -0.21
CA GLU A 296 -1.65 3.26 -1.27
C GLU A 296 -0.29 2.91 -0.67
N GLY A 297 0.16 1.68 -0.87
CA GLY A 297 1.41 1.17 -0.31
C GLY A 297 2.40 0.66 -1.35
N ILE A 298 1.95 0.00 -2.43
CA ILE A 298 2.81 -0.73 -3.38
C ILE A 298 3.86 0.20 -4.01
N ARG A 299 3.45 1.29 -4.65
CA ARG A 299 4.37 2.24 -5.30
C ARG A 299 5.37 2.82 -4.32
N TYR A 300 4.92 3.29 -3.17
CA TYR A 300 5.81 3.88 -2.16
C TYR A 300 6.73 2.85 -1.52
N ALA A 301 6.29 1.60 -1.37
CA ALA A 301 7.13 0.51 -0.91
C ALA A 301 8.27 0.24 -1.90
N MET A 302 7.99 0.19 -3.20
CA MET A 302 8.99 0.01 -4.25
C MET A 302 9.91 1.23 -4.39
N GLN A 303 9.39 2.47 -4.26
CA GLN A 303 10.21 3.68 -4.23
C GLN A 303 11.17 3.71 -3.04
N SER A 304 10.72 3.28 -1.86
CA SER A 304 11.59 3.19 -0.68
C SER A 304 12.69 2.15 -0.86
N ALA A 305 12.37 1.03 -1.53
CA ALA A 305 13.32 -0.01 -1.89
C ALA A 305 14.40 0.52 -2.84
N ASN A 306 14.01 1.18 -3.94
CA ASN A 306 14.95 1.79 -4.87
C ASN A 306 15.90 2.76 -4.15
N LEU A 307 15.34 3.64 -3.31
CA LEU A 307 16.15 4.58 -2.55
C LEU A 307 17.08 3.89 -1.56
N ALA A 308 16.63 2.84 -0.86
CA ALA A 308 17.48 2.09 0.06
C ALA A 308 18.61 1.38 -0.68
N CYS A 309 18.35 0.83 -1.87
CA CYS A 309 19.36 0.14 -2.69
C CYS A 309 20.54 1.05 -3.07
N GLU A 310 20.31 2.35 -3.32
CA GLU A 310 21.41 3.32 -3.56
C GLU A 310 22.42 3.31 -2.38
N TYR A 311 21.92 3.30 -1.15
CA TYR A 311 22.76 3.34 0.07
C TYR A 311 23.31 1.96 0.47
N ILE A 312 22.58 0.89 0.14
CA ILE A 312 23.04 -0.49 0.37
C ILE A 312 24.20 -0.79 -0.58
N ASP A 313 24.08 -0.44 -1.85
CA ASP A 313 25.12 -0.62 -2.86
C ASP A 313 26.41 0.16 -2.48
N ASP A 314 26.26 1.43 -2.09
CA ASP A 314 27.38 2.24 -1.60
C ASP A 314 28.05 1.60 -0.37
N PHE A 315 27.26 1.15 0.60
CA PHE A 315 27.79 0.46 1.79
C PHE A 315 28.55 -0.82 1.44
N LEU A 316 28.03 -1.64 0.54
CA LEU A 316 28.68 -2.90 0.16
C LEU A 316 29.98 -2.70 -0.62
N LYS A 317 30.06 -1.63 -1.42
CA LYS A 317 31.26 -1.28 -2.21
C LYS A 317 32.32 -0.55 -1.38
N THR A 318 31.92 0.30 -0.46
CA THR A 318 32.85 1.23 0.22
C THR A 318 33.00 0.99 1.71
N GLY A 319 32.10 0.22 2.33
CA GLY A 319 32.03 0.05 3.80
C GLY A 319 31.45 1.27 4.53
N LYS A 320 31.09 2.36 3.84
CA LYS A 320 30.61 3.60 4.46
C LYS A 320 29.15 3.48 4.89
N ASN A 321 28.86 3.65 6.16
CA ASN A 321 27.51 3.68 6.70
C ASN A 321 26.88 5.06 6.54
N ASN A 322 26.07 5.24 5.50
CA ASN A 322 25.37 6.49 5.20
C ASN A 322 23.84 6.37 5.28
N PHE A 323 23.28 5.42 6.02
CA PHE A 323 21.84 5.18 6.10
C PHE A 323 21.05 6.29 6.80
N LYS A 324 21.70 7.17 7.56
CA LYS A 324 21.06 8.41 8.03
C LYS A 324 20.57 9.28 6.86
N SER A 325 21.33 9.30 5.75
CA SER A 325 20.95 10.04 4.54
C SER A 325 19.78 9.38 3.81
N TYR A 326 19.67 8.05 3.78
CA TYR A 326 18.48 7.34 3.29
C TYR A 326 17.23 7.82 4.02
N ARG A 327 17.20 7.79 5.34
CA ARG A 327 16.07 8.30 6.15
C ARG A 327 15.79 9.78 5.86
N LYS A 328 16.81 10.63 5.81
CA LYS A 328 16.66 12.06 5.53
C LYS A 328 16.03 12.30 4.15
N LYS A 329 16.52 11.61 3.11
CA LYS A 329 16.03 11.75 1.73
C LYS A 329 14.60 11.24 1.59
N TRP A 330 14.24 10.11 2.21
CA TRP A 330 12.87 9.62 2.23
C TRP A 330 11.91 10.59 2.92
N ARG A 331 12.25 11.06 4.10
CA ARG A 331 11.43 12.00 4.87
C ARG A 331 11.27 13.35 4.16
N SER A 332 12.34 13.89 3.56
CA SER A 332 12.25 15.17 2.83
C SER A 332 11.26 15.13 1.66
N LYS A 333 11.11 13.98 1.01
CA LYS A 333 10.15 13.79 -0.09
C LYS A 333 8.71 13.59 0.39
N ASN A 334 8.50 12.92 1.53
CA ASN A 334 7.21 12.35 1.87
C ASN A 334 6.59 12.88 3.17
N LEU A 335 7.37 13.41 4.12
CA LEU A 335 6.89 13.76 5.46
C LEU A 335 5.70 14.72 5.43
N LEU A 336 5.82 15.84 4.71
CA LEU A 336 4.74 16.84 4.65
C LEU A 336 3.48 16.25 4.02
N LYS A 337 3.62 15.46 2.95
CA LYS A 337 2.49 14.79 2.30
C LYS A 337 1.79 13.83 3.27
N TRP A 338 2.55 13.01 4.01
CA TRP A 338 2.00 12.07 5.00
C TRP A 338 1.28 12.81 6.13
N GLN A 339 1.84 13.89 6.65
CA GLN A 339 1.18 14.72 7.67
C GLN A 339 -0.14 15.32 7.17
N ILE A 340 -0.18 15.83 5.94
CA ILE A 340 -1.43 16.31 5.32
C ILE A 340 -2.43 15.15 5.19
N CYS A 341 -1.99 13.98 4.76
CA CYS A 341 -2.84 12.80 4.62
C CYS A 341 -3.34 12.29 5.98
N GLU A 342 -2.52 12.30 7.03
CA GLU A 342 -2.93 11.98 8.41
C GLU A 342 -4.04 12.90 8.91
N VAL A 343 -3.91 14.20 8.69
CA VAL A 343 -4.94 15.18 9.06
C VAL A 343 -6.21 14.98 8.24
N SER A 344 -6.06 14.74 6.92
CA SER A 344 -7.18 14.55 6.01
C SER A 344 -7.95 13.27 6.32
N SER A 345 -7.27 12.15 6.58
CA SER A 345 -7.91 10.89 6.95
C SER A 345 -8.72 11.01 8.25
N LYS A 346 -8.18 11.68 9.28
CA LYS A 346 -8.93 11.96 10.52
C LYS A 346 -10.18 12.81 10.26
N ARG A 347 -10.11 13.78 9.34
CA ARG A 347 -11.27 14.62 9.00
C ARG A 347 -12.31 13.80 8.24
N VAL A 348 -11.91 13.16 7.15
CA VAL A 348 -12.83 12.46 6.24
C VAL A 348 -13.45 11.23 6.92
N TYR A 349 -12.65 10.42 7.61
CA TYR A 349 -13.13 9.14 8.13
C TYR A 349 -13.75 9.21 9.52
N ILE A 350 -13.52 10.30 10.28
CA ILE A 350 -13.97 10.37 11.69
C ILE A 350 -14.81 11.61 11.98
N LYS A 351 -14.39 12.79 11.48
CA LYS A 351 -15.01 14.04 11.91
C LYS A 351 -16.16 14.50 11.04
N TYR A 352 -16.10 14.23 9.73
CA TYR A 352 -17.12 14.71 8.81
C TYR A 352 -18.37 13.85 8.86
N THR A 353 -19.54 14.50 8.84
CA THR A 353 -20.81 13.85 8.59
C THR A 353 -20.93 13.44 7.12
N ASP A 354 -21.85 12.53 6.80
CA ASP A 354 -22.14 12.12 5.43
C ASP A 354 -22.48 13.33 4.54
N GLU A 355 -23.25 14.28 5.04
CA GLU A 355 -23.58 15.50 4.33
C GLU A 355 -22.35 16.38 4.04
N GLN A 356 -21.42 16.47 4.99
CA GLN A 356 -20.18 17.22 4.79
C GLN A 356 -19.27 16.56 3.76
N ILE A 357 -19.22 15.23 3.71
CA ILE A 357 -18.49 14.47 2.70
C ILE A 357 -19.14 14.70 1.34
N GLU A 358 -20.45 14.55 1.25
CA GLU A 358 -21.27 14.75 0.05
C GLU A 358 -21.03 16.13 -0.57
N ASN A 359 -21.15 17.20 0.23
CA ASN A 359 -20.97 18.57 -0.22
C ASN A 359 -19.55 18.84 -0.73
N ARG A 360 -18.51 18.22 -0.11
CA ARG A 360 -17.12 18.34 -0.57
C ARG A 360 -16.91 17.60 -1.90
N MET A 361 -17.45 16.40 -2.03
CA MET A 361 -17.32 15.63 -3.27
C MET A 361 -18.05 16.30 -4.43
N ARG A 362 -19.24 16.83 -4.18
CA ARG A 362 -19.97 17.66 -5.17
C ARG A 362 -19.12 18.85 -5.61
N PHE A 363 -18.53 19.58 -4.68
CA PHE A 363 -17.64 20.70 -4.98
C PHE A 363 -16.44 20.27 -5.83
N TYR A 364 -15.75 19.19 -5.47
CA TYR A 364 -14.61 18.69 -6.25
C TYR A 364 -15.03 18.25 -7.64
N HIS A 365 -16.15 17.54 -7.77
CA HIS A 365 -16.66 17.10 -9.06
C HIS A 365 -17.02 18.27 -10.00
N GLN A 366 -17.53 19.38 -9.45
CA GLN A 366 -17.86 20.57 -10.23
C GLN A 366 -16.64 21.43 -10.61
N THR A 367 -15.54 21.33 -9.86
CA THR A 367 -14.43 22.28 -9.98
C THR A 367 -13.10 21.66 -10.38
N ALA A 368 -12.90 20.37 -10.23
CA ALA A 368 -11.65 19.68 -10.52
C ALA A 368 -11.82 18.74 -11.70
N ASP A 369 -10.90 18.82 -12.64
CA ASP A 369 -10.81 17.86 -13.74
C ASP A 369 -10.25 16.51 -13.26
N PHE A 370 -10.25 15.50 -14.16
CA PHE A 370 -9.83 14.16 -13.82
C PHE A 370 -8.37 14.09 -13.36
N ASP A 371 -7.45 14.78 -14.04
CA ASP A 371 -6.03 14.74 -13.70
C ASP A 371 -5.76 15.43 -12.36
N GLU A 372 -6.52 16.47 -12.02
CA GLU A 372 -6.44 17.12 -10.71
C GLU A 372 -6.90 16.21 -9.57
N ILE A 373 -7.97 15.45 -9.78
CA ILE A 373 -8.43 14.45 -8.81
C ILE A 373 -7.43 13.32 -8.67
N LEU A 374 -6.89 12.79 -9.76
CA LEU A 374 -5.83 11.78 -9.71
C LEU A 374 -4.59 12.30 -8.98
N ASN A 375 -4.18 13.53 -9.27
CA ASN A 375 -3.06 14.16 -8.56
C ASN A 375 -3.30 14.28 -7.05
N ALA A 376 -4.53 14.56 -6.63
CA ALA A 376 -4.85 14.64 -5.21
C ALA A 376 -4.94 13.28 -4.54
N LEU A 377 -5.61 12.30 -5.14
CA LEU A 377 -5.91 11.01 -4.50
C LEU A 377 -4.74 10.02 -4.56
N PHE A 378 -3.98 10.00 -5.66
CA PHE A 378 -2.90 9.04 -5.87
C PHE A 378 -1.51 9.64 -5.67
N TYR A 379 -1.28 10.90 -6.11
CA TYR A 379 0.05 11.53 -5.97
C TYR A 379 0.15 12.45 -4.75
N PHE A 380 -0.99 12.66 -4.04
CA PHE A 380 -1.07 13.52 -2.87
C PHE A 380 -0.51 14.93 -3.15
N ARG A 381 -0.82 15.46 -4.34
CA ARG A 381 -0.46 16.79 -4.82
C ARG A 381 -1.65 17.73 -4.68
N PHE A 382 -1.85 18.27 -3.49
CA PHE A 382 -3.05 19.04 -3.14
C PHE A 382 -3.02 20.51 -3.58
N ARG A 383 -1.91 20.99 -4.15
CA ARG A 383 -1.71 22.42 -4.43
C ARG A 383 -2.83 23.04 -5.25
N LYS A 384 -3.25 22.43 -6.35
CA LYS A 384 -4.32 22.95 -7.22
C LYS A 384 -5.67 22.98 -6.49
N ILE A 385 -6.01 21.92 -5.78
CA ILE A 385 -7.25 21.84 -4.99
C ILE A 385 -7.25 22.91 -3.89
N LEU A 386 -6.16 23.09 -3.17
CA LEU A 386 -6.05 24.14 -2.14
C LEU A 386 -6.20 25.56 -2.73
N LEU A 387 -5.62 25.83 -3.89
CA LEU A 387 -5.77 27.10 -4.58
C LEU A 387 -7.24 27.36 -4.98
N ARG A 388 -7.95 26.33 -5.49
CA ARG A 388 -9.38 26.46 -5.83
C ARG A 388 -10.24 26.73 -4.58
N ILE A 389 -9.99 26.00 -3.50
CA ILE A 389 -10.68 26.24 -2.22
C ILE A 389 -10.46 27.70 -1.79
N PHE A 390 -9.22 28.20 -1.85
CA PHE A 390 -8.91 29.57 -1.50
C PHE A 390 -9.61 30.60 -2.40
N GLN A 391 -9.65 30.36 -3.71
CA GLN A 391 -10.38 31.20 -4.67
C GLN A 391 -11.87 31.28 -4.34
N VAL A 392 -12.52 30.15 -4.04
CA VAL A 392 -13.94 30.13 -3.66
C VAL A 392 -14.18 30.87 -2.35
N TYR A 393 -13.31 30.71 -1.36
CA TYR A 393 -13.43 31.48 -0.11
C TYR A 393 -13.24 33.00 -0.35
N LYS A 394 -12.30 33.41 -1.20
CA LYS A 394 -12.10 34.78 -1.59
C LYS A 394 -13.34 35.38 -2.26
N VAL A 395 -13.95 34.64 -3.19
CA VAL A 395 -15.19 35.04 -3.84
C VAL A 395 -16.34 35.13 -2.84
N LYS A 396 -16.54 34.14 -1.98
CA LYS A 396 -17.56 34.18 -0.91
C LYS A 396 -17.39 35.39 0.01
N LEU A 397 -16.16 35.65 0.43
CA LEU A 397 -15.85 36.82 1.27
C LEU A 397 -16.17 38.13 0.55
N SER A 398 -15.84 38.23 -0.74
CA SER A 398 -16.18 39.42 -1.57
C SER A 398 -17.69 39.61 -1.69
N TYR A 399 -18.47 38.54 -1.88
CA TYR A 399 -19.94 38.65 -1.89
C TYR A 399 -20.51 39.07 -0.53
N MET A 400 -20.00 38.49 0.57
CA MET A 400 -20.40 38.91 1.93
C MET A 400 -20.10 40.40 2.19
N LEU A 401 -18.92 40.88 1.77
CA LEU A 401 -18.53 42.28 1.95
C LEU A 401 -19.31 43.26 1.05
N SER A 402 -19.79 42.79 -0.10
CA SER A 402 -20.60 43.61 -1.04
C SER A 402 -22.10 43.54 -0.76
N GLY A 403 -22.55 42.84 0.28
CA GLY A 403 -23.96 42.67 0.61
C GLY A 403 -24.76 41.83 -0.38
N LYS A 404 -24.11 41.16 -1.33
CA LYS A 404 -24.75 40.29 -2.33
C LYS A 404 -24.84 38.86 -1.79
N LYS A 405 -25.97 38.17 -2.02
CA LYS A 405 -26.09 36.72 -1.75
C LYS A 405 -25.28 35.96 -2.80
N PHE A 406 -24.52 34.99 -2.32
CA PHE A 406 -23.73 34.02 -3.17
C PHE A 406 -24.64 32.97 -3.75
#